data_88b415d70c8b89597a71d495f3b4632a
#
_entry.id   88b415d70c8b89597a71d495f3b4632a
#
_cell.length_a   1.000
_cell.length_b   1.000
_cell.length_c   1.000
_cell.angle_alpha   90.00
_cell.angle_beta   90.00
_cell.angle_gamma   90.00
#
_symmetry.space_group_name_H-M   'P 1'
#
loop_
_entity.id
_entity.type
_entity.pdbx_description
1 polymer ?
#
loop_
_entity_poly.entity_id
_entity_poly.type
_entity_poly.pdbx_seq_one_letter_code
_entity_poly.pdbx_strand_id
1 'polypeptide(L)'
;LPVKRVRVIDFLLIRSGLSLFNLFWLFLFVPFSFITITKFFGIPGVITYLIGILLLIIANNYWYLLCRTLINEHIWWILLPIAFYGGIGCLLFIPEDSPLFYFFMDLGDGYIQGNILYFLGTILVIAILWLVNRKIMSGLIYAELAKVEDSQIKHVSEYKFFERYGEVGEYMRLELKMLLRNRRC
;
A
#
# COMPACT_ATOMS: atom_id res chain seq x y z
N LEU A 1 10.69 16.22 20.96
CA LEU A 1 9.23 16.17 21.16
C LEU A 1 8.78 14.73 20.98
N PRO A 2 8.19 14.07 22.00
CA PRO A 2 7.71 12.71 21.86
C PRO A 2 6.46 12.71 20.97
N VAL A 3 6.64 12.44 19.68
CA VAL A 3 5.51 12.28 18.77
C VAL A 3 4.83 10.96 19.11
N LYS A 4 3.52 11.01 19.41
CA LYS A 4 2.74 9.80 19.69
C LYS A 4 2.82 8.88 18.45
N ARG A 5 3.28 7.64 18.63
CA ARG A 5 3.50 6.64 17.55
C ARG A 5 2.29 6.46 16.63
N VAL A 6 1.10 6.53 17.21
CA VAL A 6 -0.18 6.46 16.43
C VAL A 6 -0.26 7.58 15.38
N ARG A 7 0.19 8.80 15.70
CA ARG A 7 0.19 9.91 14.72
C ARG A 7 1.15 9.67 13.55
N VAL A 8 2.25 8.98 13.79
CA VAL A 8 3.21 8.63 12.73
C VAL A 8 2.58 7.64 11.76
N ILE A 9 1.89 6.63 12.28
CA ILE A 9 1.18 5.64 11.45
C ILE A 9 0.08 6.32 10.63
N ASP A 10 -0.75 7.14 11.27
CA ASP A 10 -1.83 7.87 10.59
C ASP A 10 -1.27 8.80 9.49
N PHE A 11 -0.17 9.50 9.77
CA PHE A 11 0.52 10.33 8.77
C PHE A 11 1.05 9.50 7.58
N LEU A 12 1.69 8.35 7.85
CA LEU A 12 2.19 7.45 6.80
C LEU A 12 1.06 6.91 5.94
N LEU A 13 -0.07 6.53 6.55
CA LEU A 13 -1.25 6.06 5.84
C LEU A 13 -1.85 7.14 4.95
N ILE A 14 -2.02 8.36 5.45
CA ILE A 14 -2.54 9.49 4.66
C ILE A 14 -1.60 9.79 3.50
N ARG A 15 -0.30 9.89 3.76
CA ARG A 15 0.72 10.13 2.72
C ARG A 15 0.74 9.02 1.67
N SER A 16 0.57 7.76 2.08
CA SER A 16 0.52 6.63 1.17
C SER A 16 -0.75 6.66 0.32
N GLY A 17 -1.91 6.97 0.91
CA GLY A 17 -3.19 7.04 0.20
C GLY A 17 -3.26 8.17 -0.83
N LEU A 18 -2.68 9.34 -0.51
CA LEU A 18 -2.69 10.55 -1.35
C LEU A 18 -1.37 10.78 -2.09
N SER A 19 -0.69 9.72 -2.50
CA SER A 19 0.54 9.85 -3.28
C SER A 19 0.29 10.51 -4.63
N LEU A 20 1.12 11.50 -4.99
CA LEU A 20 1.07 12.16 -6.30
C LEU A 20 1.20 11.17 -7.47
N PHE A 21 1.87 10.04 -7.24
CA PHE A 21 2.00 8.98 -8.23
C PHE A 21 0.65 8.34 -8.58
N ASN A 22 -0.31 8.36 -7.66
CA ASN A 22 -1.66 7.86 -7.91
C ASN A 22 -2.48 8.78 -8.80
N LEU A 23 -2.22 10.10 -8.75
CA LEU A 23 -2.84 11.07 -9.64
C LEU A 23 -2.44 10.85 -11.10
N PHE A 24 -1.30 10.21 -11.37
CA PHE A 24 -0.86 9.89 -12.72
C PHE A 24 -1.90 9.02 -13.47
N TRP A 25 -2.58 8.13 -12.77
CA TRP A 25 -3.65 7.32 -13.37
C TRP A 25 -4.83 8.17 -13.86
N LEU A 26 -5.12 9.29 -13.22
CA LEU A 26 -6.16 10.21 -13.70
C LEU A 26 -5.83 10.77 -15.09
N PHE A 27 -4.54 10.89 -15.43
CA PHE A 27 -4.13 11.37 -16.75
C PHE A 27 -4.63 10.46 -17.89
N LEU A 28 -4.84 9.19 -17.61
CA LEU A 28 -5.43 8.24 -18.55
C LEU A 28 -6.96 8.39 -18.60
N PHE A 29 -7.61 8.50 -17.43
CA PHE A 29 -9.07 8.51 -17.33
C PHE A 29 -9.70 9.85 -17.72
N VAL A 30 -8.99 10.97 -17.56
CA VAL A 30 -9.49 12.29 -17.94
C VAL A 30 -9.80 12.37 -19.45
N PRO A 31 -8.88 12.12 -20.39
CA PRO A 31 -9.19 12.19 -21.81
C PRO A 31 -10.26 11.17 -22.22
N PHE A 32 -10.23 9.94 -21.66
CA PHE A 32 -11.24 8.93 -21.91
C PHE A 32 -12.65 9.43 -21.51
N SER A 33 -12.80 10.01 -20.33
CA SER A 33 -14.08 10.50 -19.84
C SER A 33 -14.62 11.66 -20.68
N PHE A 34 -13.73 12.58 -21.12
CA PHE A 34 -14.13 13.67 -22.00
C PHE A 34 -14.60 13.18 -23.37
N ILE A 35 -13.95 12.19 -23.96
CA ILE A 35 -14.29 11.70 -25.30
C ILE A 35 -15.57 10.84 -25.24
N THR A 36 -15.72 10.00 -24.22
CA THR A 36 -16.78 8.97 -24.20
C THR A 36 -17.99 9.45 -23.42
N ILE A 37 -17.80 9.95 -22.17
CA ILE A 37 -18.90 10.22 -21.26
C ILE A 37 -19.61 11.54 -21.61
N THR A 38 -18.89 12.55 -22.07
CA THR A 38 -19.48 13.86 -22.44
C THR A 38 -20.59 13.72 -23.48
N LYS A 39 -20.45 12.77 -24.41
CA LYS A 39 -21.44 12.56 -25.47
C LYS A 39 -22.82 12.11 -24.97
N PHE A 40 -22.84 11.33 -23.88
CA PHE A 40 -24.06 10.70 -23.38
C PHE A 40 -24.60 11.37 -22.11
N PHE A 41 -23.70 11.84 -21.22
CA PHE A 41 -24.04 12.32 -19.89
C PHE A 41 -23.63 13.79 -19.62
N GLY A 42 -22.98 14.41 -20.59
CA GLY A 42 -22.51 15.80 -20.47
C GLY A 42 -21.38 15.98 -19.43
N ILE A 43 -21.08 17.25 -19.14
CA ILE A 43 -20.02 17.62 -18.18
C ILE A 43 -20.26 17.11 -16.75
N PRO A 44 -21.48 17.16 -16.21
CA PRO A 44 -21.74 16.62 -14.86
C PRO A 44 -21.37 15.16 -14.72
N GLY A 45 -21.70 14.31 -15.70
CA GLY A 45 -21.33 12.90 -15.71
C GLY A 45 -19.82 12.67 -15.74
N VAL A 46 -19.07 13.53 -16.42
CA VAL A 46 -17.59 13.48 -16.41
C VAL A 46 -17.04 13.75 -15.01
N ILE A 47 -17.55 14.78 -14.33
CA ILE A 47 -17.08 15.17 -13.00
C ILE A 47 -17.36 14.05 -11.99
N THR A 48 -18.58 13.52 -11.95
CA THR A 48 -18.97 12.44 -11.04
C THR A 48 -18.17 11.17 -11.30
N TYR A 49 -17.97 10.80 -12.57
CA TYR A 49 -17.14 9.67 -12.94
C TYR A 49 -15.69 9.84 -12.47
N LEU A 50 -15.06 11.00 -12.70
CA LEU A 50 -13.68 11.26 -12.28
C LEU A 50 -13.51 11.21 -10.75
N ILE A 51 -14.50 11.69 -9.99
CA ILE A 51 -14.52 11.55 -8.53
C ILE A 51 -14.60 10.06 -8.14
N GLY A 52 -15.45 9.28 -8.78
CA GLY A 52 -15.58 7.85 -8.55
C GLY A 52 -14.27 7.11 -8.83
N ILE A 53 -13.65 7.37 -9.97
CA ILE A 53 -12.33 6.80 -10.34
C ILE A 53 -11.23 7.20 -9.35
N LEU A 54 -11.21 8.46 -8.90
CA LEU A 54 -10.27 8.90 -7.87
C LEU A 54 -10.41 8.08 -6.58
N LEU A 55 -11.65 7.85 -6.13
CA LEU A 55 -11.92 7.03 -4.95
C LEU A 55 -11.46 5.58 -5.15
N LEU A 56 -11.70 4.98 -6.33
CA LEU A 56 -11.23 3.64 -6.66
C LEU A 56 -9.70 3.56 -6.68
N ILE A 57 -9.01 4.58 -7.20
CA ILE A 57 -7.55 4.66 -7.18
C ILE A 57 -7.04 4.68 -5.73
N ILE A 58 -7.68 5.46 -4.83
CA ILE A 58 -7.33 5.52 -3.42
C ILE A 58 -7.58 4.16 -2.75
N ALA A 59 -8.71 3.51 -3.02
CA ALA A 59 -9.03 2.18 -2.50
C ALA A 59 -7.98 1.14 -2.93
N ASN A 60 -7.64 1.13 -4.22
CA ASN A 60 -6.62 0.23 -4.77
C ASN A 60 -5.24 0.48 -4.14
N ASN A 61 -4.91 1.73 -3.83
CA ASN A 61 -3.64 2.05 -3.18
C ASN A 61 -3.57 1.53 -1.73
N TYR A 62 -4.66 1.65 -0.95
CA TYR A 62 -4.71 1.04 0.38
C TYR A 62 -4.71 -0.49 0.31
N TRP A 63 -5.32 -1.08 -0.71
CA TRP A 63 -5.23 -2.51 -0.99
C TRP A 63 -3.79 -2.94 -1.29
N TYR A 64 -3.11 -2.22 -2.17
CA TYR A 64 -1.70 -2.47 -2.48
C TYR A 64 -0.80 -2.36 -1.23
N LEU A 65 -1.02 -1.32 -0.40
CA LEU A 65 -0.28 -1.14 0.86
C LEU A 65 -0.49 -2.33 1.80
N LEU A 66 -1.73 -2.83 1.92
CA LEU A 66 -2.06 -4.00 2.71
C LEU A 66 -1.30 -5.23 2.21
N CYS A 67 -1.39 -5.52 0.92
CA CYS A 67 -0.69 -6.65 0.31
C CYS A 67 0.82 -6.57 0.52
N ARG A 68 1.42 -5.40 0.28
CA ARG A 68 2.85 -5.17 0.49
C ARG A 68 3.26 -5.43 1.94
N THR A 69 2.48 -4.95 2.91
CA THR A 69 2.77 -5.13 4.33
C THR A 69 2.70 -6.60 4.72
N LEU A 70 1.69 -7.33 4.26
CA LEU A 70 1.52 -8.76 4.53
C LEU A 70 2.63 -9.62 3.87
N ILE A 71 2.99 -9.33 2.63
CA ILE A 71 4.05 -10.05 1.90
C ILE A 71 5.41 -9.89 2.61
N ASN A 72 5.67 -8.69 3.17
CA ASN A 72 6.89 -8.46 3.94
C ASN A 72 6.97 -9.30 5.22
N GLU A 73 5.83 -9.69 5.79
CA GLU A 73 5.81 -10.61 6.94
C GLU A 73 6.02 -12.07 6.51
N HIS A 74 5.23 -12.53 5.53
CA HIS A 74 5.28 -13.90 5.03
C HIS A 74 5.05 -13.94 3.53
N ILE A 75 5.99 -14.56 2.81
CA ILE A 75 5.94 -14.70 1.35
C ILE A 75 4.64 -15.36 0.83
N TRP A 76 4.00 -16.21 1.62
CA TRP A 76 2.75 -16.87 1.26
C TRP A 76 1.59 -15.91 0.99
N TRP A 77 1.64 -14.69 1.56
CA TRP A 77 0.64 -13.65 1.30
C TRP A 77 0.65 -13.13 -0.13
N ILE A 78 1.64 -13.51 -0.95
CA ILE A 78 1.66 -13.19 -2.39
C ILE A 78 0.47 -13.81 -3.13
N LEU A 79 -0.10 -14.90 -2.61
CA LEU A 79 -1.30 -15.52 -3.17
C LEU A 79 -2.52 -14.60 -3.12
N LEU A 80 -2.59 -13.68 -2.15
CA LEU A 80 -3.72 -12.77 -1.97
C LEU A 80 -3.87 -11.77 -3.12
N PRO A 81 -2.86 -10.98 -3.53
CA PRO A 81 -2.96 -10.13 -4.71
C PRO A 81 -3.10 -10.95 -6.00
N ILE A 82 -2.46 -12.11 -6.13
CA ILE A 82 -2.61 -12.98 -7.30
C ILE A 82 -4.07 -13.45 -7.43
N ALA A 83 -4.70 -13.90 -6.35
CA ALA A 83 -6.09 -14.32 -6.36
C ALA A 83 -7.04 -13.15 -6.68
N PHE A 84 -6.78 -11.96 -6.11
CA PHE A 84 -7.61 -10.78 -6.34
C PHE A 84 -7.52 -10.28 -7.78
N TYR A 85 -6.32 -9.98 -8.27
CA TYR A 85 -6.14 -9.47 -9.64
C TYR A 85 -6.35 -10.56 -10.69
N GLY A 86 -6.03 -11.82 -10.38
CA GLY A 86 -6.36 -12.96 -11.22
C GLY A 86 -7.88 -13.15 -11.34
N GLY A 87 -8.62 -13.00 -10.23
CA GLY A 87 -10.09 -13.01 -10.24
C GLY A 87 -10.68 -11.90 -11.12
N ILE A 88 -10.14 -10.67 -11.02
CA ILE A 88 -10.54 -9.56 -11.91
C ILE A 88 -10.19 -9.90 -13.37
N GLY A 89 -9.02 -10.47 -13.64
CA GLY A 89 -8.63 -10.90 -14.98
C GLY A 89 -9.55 -12.00 -15.55
N CYS A 90 -10.05 -12.90 -14.70
CA CYS A 90 -11.00 -13.92 -15.11
C CYS A 90 -12.36 -13.33 -15.56
N LEU A 91 -12.71 -12.09 -15.14
CA LEU A 91 -13.93 -11.41 -15.60
C LEU A 91 -13.95 -11.23 -17.12
N LEU A 92 -12.77 -11.14 -17.78
CA LEU A 92 -12.67 -11.05 -19.23
C LEU A 92 -13.18 -12.33 -19.95
N PHE A 93 -13.21 -13.46 -19.23
CA PHE A 93 -13.65 -14.75 -19.76
C PHE A 93 -15.07 -15.14 -19.28
N ILE A 94 -15.68 -14.31 -18.44
CA ILE A 94 -17.03 -14.55 -17.93
C ILE A 94 -18.04 -14.08 -18.98
N PRO A 95 -19.10 -14.85 -19.25
CA PRO A 95 -20.18 -14.43 -20.15
C PRO A 95 -20.79 -13.10 -19.70
N GLU A 96 -21.20 -12.27 -20.68
CA GLU A 96 -21.82 -10.97 -20.43
C GLU A 96 -23.08 -11.05 -19.59
N ASP A 97 -23.76 -12.21 -19.57
CA ASP A 97 -24.98 -12.48 -18.80
C ASP A 97 -24.69 -12.80 -17.30
N SER A 98 -23.44 -12.74 -16.85
CA SER A 98 -23.11 -13.08 -15.46
C SER A 98 -23.44 -11.94 -14.49
N PRO A 99 -23.92 -12.25 -13.24
CA PRO A 99 -24.19 -11.24 -12.23
C PRO A 99 -22.96 -10.40 -11.83
N LEU A 100 -21.76 -10.98 -11.94
CA LEU A 100 -20.51 -10.30 -11.64
C LEU A 100 -20.17 -9.24 -12.70
N PHE A 101 -20.42 -9.54 -13.97
CA PHE A 101 -20.21 -8.58 -15.05
C PHE A 101 -21.14 -7.37 -14.88
N TYR A 102 -22.42 -7.60 -14.61
CA TYR A 102 -23.38 -6.53 -14.32
C TYR A 102 -22.98 -5.69 -13.12
N PHE A 103 -22.47 -6.30 -12.04
CA PHE A 103 -22.00 -5.56 -10.87
C PHE A 103 -20.94 -4.51 -11.21
N PHE A 104 -19.96 -4.85 -12.05
CA PHE A 104 -18.91 -3.89 -12.45
C PHE A 104 -19.42 -2.83 -13.42
N MET A 105 -20.33 -3.19 -14.31
CA MET A 105 -21.01 -2.22 -15.18
C MET A 105 -21.85 -1.24 -14.37
N ASP A 106 -22.67 -1.74 -13.46
CA ASP A 106 -23.51 -0.93 -12.57
C ASP A 106 -22.69 0.01 -11.69
N LEU A 107 -21.50 -0.41 -11.25
CA LEU A 107 -20.60 0.44 -10.50
C LEU A 107 -20.11 1.63 -11.36
N GLY A 108 -19.74 1.37 -12.61
CA GLY A 108 -19.33 2.40 -13.56
C GLY A 108 -20.47 3.38 -13.87
N ASP A 109 -21.63 2.84 -14.20
CA ASP A 109 -22.83 3.62 -14.49
C ASP A 109 -23.31 4.42 -13.27
N GLY A 110 -23.22 3.84 -12.09
CA GLY A 110 -23.54 4.51 -10.82
C GLY A 110 -22.67 5.74 -10.56
N TYR A 111 -21.38 5.68 -10.91
CA TYR A 111 -20.51 6.85 -10.82
C TYR A 111 -20.86 7.90 -11.87
N ILE A 112 -21.13 7.51 -13.11
CA ILE A 112 -21.51 8.44 -14.19
C ILE A 112 -22.80 9.17 -13.86
N GLN A 113 -23.80 8.45 -13.35
CA GLN A 113 -25.09 8.99 -12.94
C GLN A 113 -25.05 9.79 -11.63
N GLY A 114 -23.92 9.75 -10.92
CA GLY A 114 -23.79 10.44 -9.62
C GLY A 114 -24.59 9.80 -8.49
N ASN A 115 -24.83 8.49 -8.54
CA ASN A 115 -25.57 7.78 -7.51
C ASN A 115 -24.78 7.68 -6.22
N ILE A 116 -25.25 8.37 -5.18
CA ILE A 116 -24.59 8.51 -3.87
C ILE A 116 -24.29 7.15 -3.23
N LEU A 117 -25.11 6.12 -3.48
CA LEU A 117 -24.91 4.80 -2.89
C LEU A 117 -23.55 4.18 -3.26
N TYR A 118 -23.14 4.30 -4.52
CA TYR A 118 -21.86 3.76 -4.99
C TYR A 118 -20.66 4.52 -4.40
N PHE A 119 -20.79 5.85 -4.26
CA PHE A 119 -19.77 6.66 -3.60
C PHE A 119 -19.61 6.30 -2.12
N LEU A 120 -20.72 6.16 -1.40
CA LEU A 120 -20.71 5.76 0.01
C LEU A 120 -20.13 4.35 0.17
N GLY A 121 -20.50 3.41 -0.72
CA GLY A 121 -19.95 2.06 -0.73
C GLY A 121 -18.43 2.06 -0.88
N THR A 122 -17.90 2.85 -1.83
CA THR A 122 -16.46 2.96 -2.05
C THR A 122 -15.74 3.63 -0.88
N ILE A 123 -16.33 4.69 -0.29
CA ILE A 123 -15.77 5.33 0.90
C ILE A 123 -15.74 4.35 2.07
N LEU A 124 -16.76 3.53 2.24
CA LEU A 124 -16.78 2.49 3.27
C LEU A 124 -15.67 1.46 3.06
N VAL A 125 -15.44 1.01 1.83
CA VAL A 125 -14.31 0.11 1.50
C VAL A 125 -12.96 0.77 1.84
N ILE A 126 -12.78 2.04 1.49
CA ILE A 126 -11.57 2.80 1.84
C ILE A 126 -11.38 2.86 3.36
N ALA A 127 -12.45 3.15 4.11
CA ALA A 127 -12.41 3.22 5.57
C ALA A 127 -12.03 1.86 6.19
N ILE A 128 -12.60 0.76 5.70
CA ILE A 128 -12.26 -0.59 6.15
C ILE A 128 -10.78 -0.89 5.86
N LEU A 129 -10.31 -0.65 4.63
CA LEU A 129 -8.93 -0.88 4.25
C LEU A 129 -7.96 -0.02 5.08
N TRP A 130 -8.31 1.23 5.36
CA TRP A 130 -7.54 2.12 6.22
C TRP A 130 -7.42 1.57 7.65
N LEU A 131 -8.55 1.13 8.25
CA LEU A 131 -8.57 0.55 9.59
C LEU A 131 -7.76 -0.74 9.69
N VAL A 132 -7.88 -1.62 8.68
CA VAL A 132 -7.12 -2.88 8.61
C VAL A 132 -5.62 -2.59 8.51
N ASN A 133 -5.20 -1.71 7.59
CA ASN A 133 -3.80 -1.30 7.46
C ASN A 133 -3.27 -0.70 8.75
N ARG A 134 -4.03 0.19 9.40
CA ARG A 134 -3.67 0.80 10.67
C ARG A 134 -3.43 -0.23 11.76
N LYS A 135 -4.32 -1.22 11.88
CA LYS A 135 -4.21 -2.31 12.86
C LYS A 135 -2.97 -3.17 12.62
N ILE A 136 -2.73 -3.57 11.37
CA ILE A 136 -1.59 -4.41 11.01
C ILE A 136 -0.28 -3.66 11.21
N MET A 137 -0.15 -2.42 10.71
CA MET A 137 1.06 -1.62 10.87
C MET A 137 1.36 -1.31 12.34
N SER A 138 0.33 -1.06 13.16
CA SER A 138 0.55 -0.86 14.60
C SER A 138 1.10 -2.11 15.27
N GLY A 139 0.57 -3.29 14.95
CA GLY A 139 1.05 -4.57 15.46
C GLY A 139 2.50 -4.85 15.08
N LEU A 140 2.88 -4.60 13.82
CA LEU A 140 4.24 -4.80 13.31
C LEU A 140 5.27 -3.90 13.99
N ILE A 141 4.97 -2.61 14.14
CA ILE A 141 5.86 -1.66 14.83
C ILE A 141 6.08 -2.08 16.28
N TYR A 142 5.04 -2.56 16.97
CA TYR A 142 5.20 -3.09 18.33
C TYR A 142 6.05 -4.36 18.38
N ALA A 143 5.89 -5.27 17.42
CA ALA A 143 6.68 -6.50 17.34
C ALA A 143 8.16 -6.21 17.02
N GLU A 144 8.45 -5.26 16.14
CA GLU A 144 9.84 -4.85 15.86
C GLU A 144 10.49 -4.15 17.04
N LEU A 145 9.76 -3.29 17.75
CA LEU A 145 10.28 -2.63 18.94
C LEU A 145 10.56 -3.61 20.08
N ALA A 146 9.69 -4.59 20.28
CA ALA A 146 9.91 -5.65 21.26
C ALA A 146 11.17 -6.48 20.92
N LYS A 147 11.41 -6.76 19.62
CA LYS A 147 12.64 -7.45 19.17
C LYS A 147 13.91 -6.61 19.42
N VAL A 148 13.82 -5.28 19.35
CA VAL A 148 14.96 -4.38 19.63
C VAL A 148 15.27 -4.34 21.10
N GLU A 149 14.26 -4.40 22.00
CA GLU A 149 14.46 -4.48 23.44
C GLU A 149 15.08 -5.83 23.87
N ASP A 150 14.71 -6.93 23.18
CA ASP A 150 15.25 -8.28 23.43
C ASP A 150 16.57 -8.57 22.71
N SER A 151 17.02 -7.69 21.83
CA SER A 151 18.38 -7.75 21.30
C SER A 151 19.36 -7.35 22.41
N GLN A 152 19.52 -8.25 23.38
CA GLN A 152 20.71 -8.27 24.25
C GLN A 152 21.90 -8.06 23.30
N ILE A 153 22.72 -7.08 23.66
CA ILE A 153 24.00 -6.80 23.02
C ILE A 153 24.70 -8.16 22.85
N LYS A 154 24.54 -8.78 21.69
CA LYS A 154 25.32 -9.96 21.35
C LYS A 154 26.75 -9.49 21.48
N HIS A 155 27.46 -9.99 22.48
CA HIS A 155 28.88 -9.77 22.69
C HIS A 155 29.52 -9.92 21.30
N VAL A 156 29.93 -8.78 20.74
CA VAL A 156 30.61 -8.76 19.46
C VAL A 156 31.89 -9.56 19.71
N SER A 157 31.98 -10.73 19.11
CA SER A 157 33.12 -11.61 19.25
C SER A 157 34.39 -10.76 19.14
N GLU A 158 35.17 -10.73 20.21
CA GLU A 158 36.44 -10.06 20.20
C GLU A 158 37.31 -10.79 19.22
N TYR A 159 37.56 -10.18 18.05
CA TYR A 159 38.46 -10.70 17.06
C TYR A 159 39.90 -10.50 17.59
N LYS A 160 40.36 -11.36 18.50
CA LYS A 160 41.71 -11.36 19.09
C LYS A 160 42.81 -11.39 18.07
N PHE A 161 42.52 -11.83 16.83
CA PHE A 161 43.46 -11.84 15.73
C PHE A 161 43.97 -10.44 15.36
N PHE A 162 43.18 -9.40 15.50
CA PHE A 162 43.58 -8.02 15.16
C PHE A 162 44.39 -7.34 16.25
N GLU A 163 44.40 -7.83 17.49
CA GLU A 163 45.21 -7.28 18.57
C GLU A 163 46.74 -7.40 18.26
N ARG A 164 47.09 -8.32 17.38
CA ARG A 164 48.48 -8.55 16.99
C ARG A 164 49.09 -7.41 16.13
N TYR A 165 48.22 -6.55 15.54
CA TYR A 165 48.61 -5.48 14.64
C TYR A 165 48.55 -4.08 15.26
N GLY A 166 48.46 -3.96 16.60
CA GLY A 166 48.42 -2.70 17.33
C GLY A 166 47.33 -1.74 16.85
N GLU A 167 47.60 -0.45 16.71
CA GLU A 167 46.62 0.58 16.32
C GLU A 167 45.96 0.31 14.97
N VAL A 168 46.69 -0.23 13.99
CA VAL A 168 46.13 -0.58 12.68
C VAL A 168 45.12 -1.71 12.80
N GLY A 169 45.31 -2.65 13.70
CA GLY A 169 44.39 -3.73 14.00
C GLY A 169 43.09 -3.21 14.62
N GLU A 170 43.15 -2.16 15.46
CA GLU A 170 41.95 -1.54 16.01
C GLU A 170 41.10 -0.80 14.95
N TYR A 171 41.75 -0.10 14.02
CA TYR A 171 41.06 0.52 12.88
C TYR A 171 40.39 -0.53 11.98
N MET A 172 41.08 -1.60 11.64
CA MET A 172 40.50 -2.71 10.86
C MET A 172 39.31 -3.37 11.56
N ARG A 173 39.40 -3.53 12.89
CA ARG A 173 38.32 -4.05 13.72
C ARG A 173 37.06 -3.14 13.71
N LEU A 174 37.29 -1.81 13.81
CA LEU A 174 36.18 -0.82 13.74
C LEU A 174 35.54 -0.79 12.36
N GLU A 175 36.29 -0.80 11.29
CA GLU A 175 35.75 -0.87 9.92
C GLU A 175 34.97 -2.16 9.67
N LEU A 176 35.52 -3.30 10.10
CA LEU A 176 34.82 -4.59 9.97
C LEU A 176 33.49 -4.60 10.76
N LYS A 177 33.50 -4.02 11.96
CA LYS A 177 32.27 -3.84 12.74
C LYS A 177 31.25 -2.93 12.03
N MET A 178 31.70 -1.84 11.40
CA MET A 178 30.82 -0.95 10.64
C MET A 178 30.26 -1.63 9.38
N LEU A 179 31.08 -2.37 8.63
CA LEU A 179 30.67 -3.13 7.46
C LEU A 179 29.66 -4.24 7.80
N LEU A 180 29.90 -4.98 8.90
CA LEU A 180 28.99 -6.04 9.35
C LEU A 180 27.66 -5.48 9.89
N ARG A 181 27.68 -4.28 10.47
CA ARG A 181 26.46 -3.57 10.90
C ARG A 181 25.65 -3.08 9.71
N ASN A 182 26.31 -2.64 8.63
CA ASN A 182 25.65 -2.11 7.43
C ASN A 182 25.09 -3.21 6.50
N ARG A 183 25.39 -4.47 6.74
CA ARG A 183 24.86 -5.62 5.97
C ARG A 183 23.42 -6.01 6.34
N ARG A 184 22.76 -5.22 7.21
CA ARG A 184 21.37 -5.44 7.66
C ARG A 184 20.38 -4.38 7.14
N CYS A 185 20.78 -3.64 6.08
CA CYS A 185 19.86 -2.80 5.30
C CYS A 185 19.47 -3.53 4.02
#